data_3f8cefea0b92154675f14debeb09db74
#
_entry.id   3f8cefea0b92154675f14debeb09db74
#
_cell.length_a   1.000
_cell.length_b   1.000
_cell.length_c   1.000
_cell.angle_alpha   90.00
_cell.angle_beta   90.00
_cell.angle_gamma   90.00
#
_symmetry.space_group_name_H-M   'P 1'
#
loop_
_entity.id
_entity.type
_entity.pdbx_description
1 polymer ?
#
loop_
_entity_poly.entity_id
_entity_poly.type
_entity_poly.pdbx_seq_one_letter_code
_entity_poly.pdbx_strand_id
1 'polypeptide(L)'
;MRIAFDVSPLSHERSGIGNYILGSLAGLASAADTDTQIVAFAPTSPEGLRRIPEAVGSLPVELKLRLLPFAHFWRQAWSRAGRPPVERFLGPIDVLHYTDWMYPPQRSGIRSTMIHDLVPLRHREWVTTRTYSMHAAKYRDAKSCATVFVNSEYTRRDVVKTLGIDPERVHVAPPGVGSAFTPDGERADLGGDYVLTVATLEPRKNLDVLARAHAVLEGRFLLAVAGGRGWGEQPALDAPGIVRLGRPSDEELARLYRGAAVVAYPSRFEGFGIPIVEAMASGTPVVASSHPSMDEAAGGIALRADPDDAGAWAVALVEAAARRDELRPRGIEHARRFTWSRVGETMLRAWEAGR
;
A
#
# COMPACT_ATOMS: atom_id res chain seq x y z
N MET A 1 16.78 -20.26 8.23
CA MET A 1 16.42 -19.90 6.82
C MET A 1 17.06 -18.58 6.44
N ARG A 2 17.60 -18.41 5.21
CA ARG A 2 18.18 -17.14 4.76
C ARG A 2 17.34 -16.52 3.65
N ILE A 3 16.72 -15.39 3.95
CA ILE A 3 15.72 -14.70 3.11
C ILE A 3 16.34 -13.43 2.52
N ALA A 4 16.42 -13.34 1.22
CA ALA A 4 16.76 -12.12 0.51
C ALA A 4 15.47 -11.34 0.18
N PHE A 5 15.32 -10.16 0.77
CA PHE A 5 14.14 -9.30 0.64
C PHE A 5 14.50 -8.01 -0.11
N ASP A 6 13.87 -7.78 -1.26
CA ASP A 6 14.11 -6.58 -2.05
C ASP A 6 13.49 -5.34 -1.40
N VAL A 7 14.33 -4.38 -1.05
CA VAL A 7 13.93 -3.09 -0.48
C VAL A 7 14.19 -1.92 -1.45
N SER A 8 14.40 -2.20 -2.71
CA SER A 8 14.73 -1.18 -3.70
C SER A 8 13.68 -0.06 -3.84
N PRO A 9 12.38 -0.27 -3.64
CA PRO A 9 11.41 0.82 -3.67
C PRO A 9 11.55 1.85 -2.55
N LEU A 10 12.18 1.49 -1.43
CA LEU A 10 12.48 2.44 -0.33
C LEU A 10 13.53 3.50 -0.74
N SER A 11 14.17 3.36 -1.90
CA SER A 11 15.05 4.38 -2.47
C SER A 11 14.32 5.63 -2.97
N HIS A 12 13.01 5.57 -3.10
CA HIS A 12 12.14 6.67 -3.54
C HIS A 12 11.41 7.31 -2.36
N GLU A 13 10.70 8.39 -2.63
CA GLU A 13 9.79 8.96 -1.66
C GLU A 13 8.75 7.93 -1.20
N ARG A 14 8.36 8.03 0.06
CA ARG A 14 7.44 7.10 0.70
C ARG A 14 6.10 7.05 -0.06
N SER A 15 5.64 5.86 -0.32
CA SER A 15 4.41 5.55 -1.06
C SER A 15 3.69 4.38 -0.38
N GLY A 16 2.47 4.08 -0.79
CA GLY A 16 1.75 2.89 -0.29
C GLY A 16 2.54 1.58 -0.48
N ILE A 17 3.26 1.44 -1.61
CA ILE A 17 4.17 0.30 -1.86
C ILE A 17 5.33 0.32 -0.86
N GLY A 18 5.97 1.47 -0.65
CA GLY A 18 7.05 1.62 0.32
C GLY A 18 6.60 1.28 1.75
N ASN A 19 5.40 1.71 2.14
CA ASN A 19 4.79 1.37 3.44
C ASN A 19 4.59 -0.14 3.58
N TYR A 20 4.07 -0.79 2.53
CA TYR A 20 3.89 -2.24 2.54
C TYR A 20 5.23 -2.98 2.68
N ILE A 21 6.26 -2.59 1.94
CA ILE A 21 7.59 -3.20 1.99
C ILE A 21 8.20 -3.05 3.37
N LEU A 22 8.19 -1.85 3.94
CA LEU A 22 8.74 -1.59 5.26
C LEU A 22 7.97 -2.35 6.35
N GLY A 23 6.65 -2.30 6.30
CA GLY A 23 5.80 -3.02 7.25
C GLY A 23 5.95 -4.54 7.15
N SER A 24 6.04 -5.09 5.92
CA SER A 24 6.30 -6.52 5.71
C SER A 24 7.67 -6.95 6.24
N LEU A 25 8.69 -6.13 6.02
CA LEU A 25 10.03 -6.38 6.54
C LEU A 25 10.05 -6.37 8.08
N ALA A 26 9.37 -5.40 8.71
CA ALA A 26 9.22 -5.32 10.16
C ALA A 26 8.44 -6.50 10.73
N GLY A 27 7.32 -6.86 10.08
CA GLY A 27 6.52 -8.02 10.47
C GLY A 27 7.28 -9.33 10.34
N LEU A 28 8.04 -9.49 9.25
CA LEU A 28 8.91 -10.63 9.03
C LEU A 28 10.02 -10.73 10.10
N ALA A 29 10.67 -9.61 10.40
CA ALA A 29 11.69 -9.54 11.45
C ALA A 29 11.14 -9.85 12.86
N SER A 30 9.88 -9.47 13.12
CA SER A 30 9.20 -9.77 14.39
C SER A 30 8.76 -11.23 14.52
N ALA A 31 8.43 -11.89 13.40
CA ALA A 31 7.93 -13.27 13.37
C ALA A 31 9.03 -14.32 13.18
N ALA A 32 10.21 -13.90 12.72
CA ALA A 32 11.33 -14.77 12.44
C ALA A 32 11.93 -15.36 13.75
N ASP A 33 12.32 -16.62 13.70
CA ASP A 33 13.12 -17.27 14.74
C ASP A 33 14.59 -16.87 14.67
N THR A 34 15.36 -17.31 15.67
CA THR A 34 16.81 -17.02 15.77
C THR A 34 17.65 -17.61 14.64
N ASP A 35 17.15 -18.64 13.98
CA ASP A 35 17.82 -19.32 12.88
C ASP A 35 17.49 -18.72 11.51
N THR A 36 16.59 -17.75 11.47
CA THR A 36 16.19 -17.06 10.26
C THR A 36 16.94 -15.75 10.07
N GLN A 37 17.75 -15.67 9.02
CA GLN A 37 18.49 -14.48 8.62
C GLN A 37 17.74 -13.73 7.51
N ILE A 38 17.43 -12.47 7.75
CA ILE A 38 16.80 -11.59 6.76
C ILE A 38 17.85 -10.65 6.18
N VAL A 39 18.03 -10.70 4.86
CA VAL A 39 18.93 -9.84 4.09
C VAL A 39 18.10 -8.87 3.27
N ALA A 40 17.97 -7.64 3.74
CA ALA A 40 17.34 -6.54 3.00
C ALA A 40 18.33 -6.02 1.94
N PHE A 41 18.04 -6.21 0.66
CA PHE A 41 18.97 -5.87 -0.40
C PHE A 41 18.39 -4.90 -1.42
N ALA A 42 19.25 -4.05 -1.96
CA ALA A 42 18.91 -3.20 -3.09
C ALA A 42 20.15 -2.78 -3.91
N PRO A 43 20.14 -2.98 -5.23
CA PRO A 43 20.92 -2.14 -6.13
C PRO A 43 20.29 -0.75 -6.13
N THR A 44 21.03 0.31 -5.75
CA THR A 44 20.40 1.59 -5.46
C THR A 44 21.22 2.80 -5.90
N SER A 45 20.57 3.96 -5.97
CA SER A 45 21.19 5.27 -6.24
C SER A 45 21.91 5.82 -5.00
N PRO A 46 22.70 6.91 -5.13
CA PRO A 46 23.27 7.60 -3.98
C PRO A 46 22.22 8.04 -2.95
N GLU A 47 21.07 8.50 -3.42
CA GLU A 47 19.96 8.88 -2.56
C GLU A 47 19.36 7.66 -1.83
N GLY A 48 19.24 6.52 -2.49
CA GLY A 48 18.78 5.30 -1.88
C GLY A 48 19.75 4.74 -0.83
N LEU A 49 21.06 4.98 -0.95
CA LEU A 49 22.03 4.65 0.10
C LEU A 49 21.77 5.41 1.41
N ARG A 50 21.14 6.59 1.34
CA ARG A 50 20.73 7.36 2.51
C ARG A 50 19.34 6.96 2.99
N ARG A 51 18.35 6.94 2.08
CA ARG A 51 16.92 6.73 2.41
C ARG A 51 16.62 5.32 2.94
N ILE A 52 17.23 4.27 2.36
CA ILE A 52 16.94 2.89 2.77
C ILE A 52 17.37 2.63 4.21
N PRO A 53 18.61 2.95 4.65
CA PRO A 53 18.99 2.80 6.05
C PRO A 53 18.13 3.63 7.02
N GLU A 54 17.79 4.88 6.64
CA GLU A 54 16.89 5.72 7.43
C GLU A 54 15.51 5.06 7.62
N ALA A 55 14.94 4.50 6.53
CA ALA A 55 13.63 3.85 6.57
C ALA A 55 13.65 2.53 7.34
N VAL A 56 14.67 1.69 7.14
CA VAL A 56 14.81 0.39 7.80
C VAL A 56 15.14 0.55 9.30
N GLY A 57 15.86 1.62 9.64
CA GLY A 57 16.15 1.98 11.03
C GLY A 57 16.84 0.86 11.82
N SER A 58 16.26 0.52 12.99
CA SER A 58 16.80 -0.48 13.92
C SER A 58 16.24 -1.90 13.71
N LEU A 59 15.58 -2.18 12.61
CA LEU A 59 15.11 -3.54 12.36
C LEU A 59 16.27 -4.54 12.33
N PRO A 60 16.12 -5.74 12.93
CA PRO A 60 17.17 -6.75 13.01
C PRO A 60 17.37 -7.48 11.67
N VAL A 61 17.83 -6.75 10.65
CA VAL A 61 18.04 -7.26 9.30
C VAL A 61 19.44 -6.88 8.78
N GLU A 62 20.05 -7.74 7.99
CA GLU A 62 21.32 -7.45 7.32
C GLU A 62 21.06 -6.56 6.09
N LEU A 63 21.63 -5.35 6.02
CA LEU A 63 21.54 -4.50 4.84
C LEU A 63 22.64 -4.81 3.81
N LYS A 64 22.24 -5.14 2.58
CA LYS A 64 23.13 -5.36 1.42
C LYS A 64 22.78 -4.36 0.30
N LEU A 65 23.27 -3.14 0.44
CA LEU A 65 23.05 -2.08 -0.56
C LEU A 65 24.24 -2.00 -1.50
N ARG A 66 23.95 -1.86 -2.81
CA ARG A 66 24.97 -1.69 -3.83
C ARG A 66 24.70 -0.44 -4.66
N LEU A 67 25.65 0.47 -4.59
CA LEU A 67 25.59 1.68 -5.43
C LEU A 67 25.66 1.32 -6.90
N LEU A 68 24.67 1.76 -7.67
CA LEU A 68 24.65 1.69 -9.12
C LEU A 68 24.27 3.07 -9.70
N PRO A 69 25.09 3.69 -10.54
CA PRO A 69 24.67 4.83 -11.34
C PRO A 69 23.45 4.42 -12.17
N PHE A 70 22.45 5.29 -12.29
CA PHE A 70 21.22 4.97 -13.02
C PHE A 70 20.55 3.66 -12.55
N ALA A 71 20.46 3.45 -11.24
CA ALA A 71 20.03 2.19 -10.61
C ALA A 71 18.73 1.62 -11.20
N HIS A 72 17.75 2.48 -11.54
CA HIS A 72 16.50 2.04 -12.16
C HIS A 72 16.72 1.35 -13.52
N PHE A 73 17.58 1.91 -14.37
CA PHE A 73 17.94 1.32 -15.67
C PHE A 73 18.63 -0.04 -15.48
N TRP A 74 19.61 -0.11 -14.57
CA TRP A 74 20.37 -1.35 -14.33
C TRP A 74 19.54 -2.44 -13.69
N ARG A 75 18.59 -2.11 -12.80
CA ARG A 75 17.62 -3.08 -12.25
C ARG A 75 16.80 -3.74 -13.38
N GLN A 76 16.30 -2.93 -14.33
CA GLN A 76 15.55 -3.40 -15.48
C GLN A 76 16.41 -4.26 -16.43
N ALA A 77 17.62 -3.80 -16.72
CA ALA A 77 18.57 -4.52 -17.57
C ALA A 77 18.96 -5.87 -16.95
N TRP A 78 19.25 -5.91 -15.65
CA TRP A 78 19.59 -7.12 -14.91
C TRP A 78 18.44 -8.13 -14.91
N SER A 79 17.22 -7.67 -14.62
CA SER A 79 16.03 -8.52 -14.65
C SER A 79 15.82 -9.17 -16.03
N ARG A 80 16.04 -8.42 -17.12
CA ARG A 80 15.88 -8.93 -18.49
C ARG A 80 17.04 -9.80 -18.96
N ALA A 81 18.27 -9.49 -18.55
CA ALA A 81 19.45 -10.25 -18.94
C ALA A 81 19.52 -11.65 -18.30
N GLY A 82 18.81 -11.87 -17.18
CA GLY A 82 18.76 -13.15 -16.49
C GLY A 82 20.12 -13.59 -15.90
N ARG A 83 21.09 -12.68 -15.79
CA ARG A 83 22.43 -12.95 -15.23
C ARG A 83 23.16 -11.68 -14.84
N PRO A 84 24.13 -11.74 -13.86
CA PRO A 84 24.42 -12.88 -13.01
C PRO A 84 23.28 -13.14 -12.00
N PRO A 85 23.17 -14.35 -11.42
CA PRO A 85 22.17 -14.63 -10.39
C PRO A 85 22.45 -13.84 -9.11
N VAL A 86 21.40 -13.55 -8.34
CA VAL A 86 21.47 -12.71 -7.13
C VAL A 86 22.43 -13.26 -6.08
N GLU A 87 22.59 -14.57 -6.01
CA GLU A 87 23.52 -15.27 -5.10
C GLU A 87 24.99 -14.87 -5.35
N ARG A 88 25.33 -14.35 -6.51
CA ARG A 88 26.68 -13.80 -6.77
C ARG A 88 27.00 -12.62 -5.86
N PHE A 89 25.98 -11.91 -5.40
CA PHE A 89 26.11 -10.71 -4.56
C PHE A 89 25.74 -10.96 -3.10
N LEU A 90 24.81 -11.88 -2.86
CA LEU A 90 24.26 -12.14 -1.52
C LEU A 90 24.80 -13.43 -0.88
N GLY A 91 25.46 -14.30 -1.65
CA GLY A 91 25.78 -15.67 -1.24
C GLY A 91 24.54 -16.58 -1.33
N PRO A 92 24.61 -17.80 -0.79
CA PRO A 92 23.49 -18.74 -0.79
C PRO A 92 22.27 -18.14 -0.08
N ILE A 93 21.09 -18.34 -0.65
CA ILE A 93 19.79 -17.92 -0.09
C ILE A 93 18.78 -19.05 -0.23
N ASP A 94 17.88 -19.17 0.73
CA ASP A 94 16.75 -20.11 0.69
C ASP A 94 15.55 -19.51 -0.02
N VAL A 95 15.34 -18.18 0.14
CA VAL A 95 14.21 -17.44 -0.43
C VAL A 95 14.71 -16.15 -1.06
N LEU A 96 14.24 -15.87 -2.28
CA LEU A 96 14.28 -14.54 -2.87
C LEU A 96 12.87 -13.97 -2.93
N HIS A 97 12.60 -12.94 -2.16
CA HIS A 97 11.38 -12.15 -2.28
C HIS A 97 11.67 -10.82 -2.96
N TYR A 98 11.21 -10.66 -4.20
CA TYR A 98 11.33 -9.41 -4.92
C TYR A 98 9.99 -8.68 -4.98
N THR A 99 10.10 -7.36 -4.97
CA THR A 99 8.95 -6.47 -4.93
C THR A 99 8.81 -5.74 -6.26
N ASP A 100 7.98 -4.80 -6.37
CA ASP A 100 7.71 -3.87 -7.46
C ASP A 100 8.23 -4.26 -8.87
N TRP A 101 9.23 -3.56 -9.44
CA TRP A 101 9.60 -3.69 -10.87
C TRP A 101 10.85 -4.53 -11.13
N MET A 102 11.58 -4.87 -10.10
CA MET A 102 12.77 -5.71 -10.22
C MET A 102 12.37 -7.17 -10.03
N TYR A 103 12.84 -8.03 -10.92
CA TYR A 103 12.69 -9.49 -10.82
C TYR A 103 14.06 -10.14 -11.07
N PRO A 104 14.97 -10.10 -10.06
CA PRO A 104 16.35 -10.52 -10.22
C PRO A 104 16.44 -12.00 -10.59
N PRO A 105 17.41 -12.39 -11.42
CA PRO A 105 17.67 -13.80 -11.68
C PRO A 105 18.16 -14.50 -10.41
N GLN A 106 17.72 -15.74 -10.21
CA GLN A 106 18.02 -16.59 -9.08
C GLN A 106 18.43 -17.98 -9.58
N ARG A 107 19.37 -18.64 -8.90
CA ARG A 107 19.85 -19.97 -9.27
C ARG A 107 19.07 -21.07 -8.54
N SER A 108 18.79 -20.90 -7.26
CA SER A 108 18.19 -21.91 -6.38
C SER A 108 17.35 -21.28 -5.28
N GLY A 109 16.58 -22.10 -4.57
CA GLY A 109 15.69 -21.69 -3.50
C GLY A 109 14.33 -21.22 -4.01
N ILE A 110 13.48 -20.77 -3.09
CA ILE A 110 12.11 -20.32 -3.35
C ILE A 110 12.14 -18.94 -4.00
N ARG A 111 11.53 -18.85 -5.18
CA ARG A 111 11.28 -17.58 -5.85
C ARG A 111 9.91 -17.05 -5.45
N SER A 112 9.87 -15.84 -4.94
CA SER A 112 8.68 -15.24 -4.36
C SER A 112 8.52 -13.78 -4.77
N THR A 113 7.29 -13.33 -4.94
CA THR A 113 6.99 -11.94 -5.26
C THR A 113 5.69 -11.45 -4.63
N MET A 114 5.51 -10.13 -4.64
CA MET A 114 4.28 -9.44 -4.25
C MET A 114 3.59 -8.82 -5.47
N ILE A 115 2.29 -9.02 -5.59
CA ILE A 115 1.43 -8.32 -6.57
C ILE A 115 0.40 -7.50 -5.78
N HIS A 116 0.56 -6.18 -5.78
CA HIS A 116 -0.33 -5.28 -5.04
C HIS A 116 -1.71 -5.15 -5.68
N ASP A 117 -1.76 -5.06 -7.00
CA ASP A 117 -2.97 -5.02 -7.82
C ASP A 117 -2.62 -5.35 -9.28
N LEU A 118 -3.64 -5.40 -10.14
CA LEU A 118 -3.48 -5.55 -11.60
C LEU A 118 -3.96 -4.31 -12.36
N VAL A 119 -4.00 -3.14 -11.73
CA VAL A 119 -4.37 -1.86 -12.37
C VAL A 119 -3.66 -1.66 -13.72
N PRO A 120 -2.34 -1.87 -13.85
CA PRO A 120 -1.67 -1.68 -15.13
C PRO A 120 -2.19 -2.56 -16.28
N LEU A 121 -2.76 -3.73 -15.98
CA LEU A 121 -3.35 -4.62 -16.99
C LEU A 121 -4.85 -4.34 -17.24
N ARG A 122 -5.58 -3.98 -16.18
CA ARG A 122 -7.02 -3.82 -16.19
C ARG A 122 -7.47 -2.43 -16.66
N HIS A 123 -6.68 -1.43 -16.32
CA HIS A 123 -6.98 -0.01 -16.48
C HIS A 123 -5.81 0.70 -17.16
N ARG A 124 -5.65 0.38 -18.45
CA ARG A 124 -4.55 0.90 -19.25
C ARG A 124 -4.56 2.43 -19.35
N GLU A 125 -5.74 3.02 -19.27
CA GLU A 125 -5.99 4.47 -19.28
C GLU A 125 -5.44 5.19 -18.05
N TRP A 126 -5.22 4.49 -16.94
CA TRP A 126 -4.68 5.08 -15.69
C TRP A 126 -3.18 4.97 -15.56
N VAL A 127 -2.49 4.41 -16.51
CA VAL A 127 -1.05 4.21 -16.44
C VAL A 127 -0.33 4.61 -17.72
N THR A 128 0.94 5.04 -17.58
CA THR A 128 1.78 5.33 -18.75
C THR A 128 2.17 4.03 -19.49
N THR A 129 2.54 4.15 -20.76
CA THR A 129 3.06 3.01 -21.55
C THR A 129 4.29 2.39 -20.88
N ARG A 130 5.15 3.20 -20.28
CA ARG A 130 6.32 2.73 -19.53
C ARG A 130 5.89 1.89 -18.31
N THR A 131 4.99 2.40 -17.49
CA THR A 131 4.47 1.69 -16.30
C THR A 131 3.85 0.35 -16.70
N TYR A 132 2.98 0.34 -17.73
CA TYR A 132 2.42 -0.89 -18.26
C TYR A 132 3.48 -1.92 -18.65
N SER A 133 4.48 -1.50 -19.44
CA SER A 133 5.51 -2.42 -19.95
C SER A 133 6.33 -3.05 -18.82
N MET A 134 6.63 -2.26 -17.78
CA MET A 134 7.37 -2.72 -16.60
C MET A 134 6.56 -3.73 -15.79
N HIS A 135 5.31 -3.43 -15.49
CA HIS A 135 4.42 -4.34 -14.76
C HIS A 135 4.08 -5.60 -15.55
N ALA A 136 3.81 -5.48 -16.85
CA ALA A 136 3.56 -6.66 -17.70
C ALA A 136 4.74 -7.63 -17.74
N ALA A 137 5.98 -7.13 -17.70
CA ALA A 137 7.18 -7.96 -17.61
C ALA A 137 7.27 -8.66 -16.24
N LYS A 138 7.06 -7.94 -15.14
CA LYS A 138 7.02 -8.51 -13.79
C LYS A 138 5.93 -9.58 -13.64
N TYR A 139 4.72 -9.32 -14.13
CA TYR A 139 3.62 -10.30 -14.04
C TYR A 139 3.90 -11.58 -14.84
N ARG A 140 4.61 -11.48 -15.97
CA ARG A 140 5.08 -12.69 -16.68
C ARG A 140 6.08 -13.46 -15.85
N ASP A 141 7.04 -12.80 -15.20
CA ASP A 141 8.02 -13.44 -14.32
C ASP A 141 7.34 -14.06 -13.08
N ALA A 142 6.34 -13.40 -12.52
CA ALA A 142 5.57 -13.89 -11.37
C ALA A 142 4.94 -15.26 -11.59
N LYS A 143 4.61 -15.63 -12.85
CA LYS A 143 4.11 -16.98 -13.19
C LYS A 143 5.11 -18.09 -12.87
N SER A 144 6.40 -17.78 -12.83
CA SER A 144 7.46 -18.72 -12.46
C SER A 144 7.71 -18.80 -10.95
N CYS A 145 7.13 -17.91 -10.14
CA CYS A 145 7.32 -17.89 -8.71
C CYS A 145 6.63 -19.08 -8.03
N ALA A 146 7.34 -19.73 -7.10
CA ALA A 146 6.76 -20.74 -6.24
C ALA A 146 5.70 -20.14 -5.30
N THR A 147 5.90 -18.89 -4.88
CA THR A 147 5.00 -18.20 -3.95
C THR A 147 4.72 -16.78 -4.45
N VAL A 148 3.45 -16.42 -4.52
CA VAL A 148 2.98 -15.08 -4.90
C VAL A 148 2.12 -14.53 -3.78
N PHE A 149 2.47 -13.38 -3.22
CA PHE A 149 1.64 -12.70 -2.23
C PHE A 149 0.77 -11.64 -2.89
N VAL A 150 -0.38 -11.38 -2.30
CA VAL A 150 -1.35 -10.36 -2.71
C VAL A 150 -1.95 -9.67 -1.49
N ASN A 151 -2.46 -8.45 -1.66
CA ASN A 151 -2.98 -7.62 -0.56
C ASN A 151 -4.37 -8.03 -0.06
N SER A 152 -5.18 -8.73 -0.89
CA SER A 152 -6.57 -9.02 -0.58
C SER A 152 -7.06 -10.26 -1.32
N GLU A 153 -8.16 -10.84 -0.86
CA GLU A 153 -8.82 -11.93 -1.56
C GLU A 153 -9.39 -11.49 -2.92
N TYR A 154 -9.77 -10.20 -3.04
CA TYR A 154 -10.13 -9.64 -4.34
C TYR A 154 -8.94 -9.72 -5.32
N THR A 155 -7.77 -9.25 -4.91
CA THR A 155 -6.55 -9.30 -5.73
C THR A 155 -6.13 -10.76 -6.01
N ARG A 156 -6.30 -11.68 -5.06
CA ARG A 156 -6.03 -13.12 -5.27
C ARG A 156 -6.86 -13.67 -6.42
N ARG A 157 -8.17 -13.46 -6.38
CA ARG A 157 -9.08 -13.91 -7.45
C ARG A 157 -8.72 -13.28 -8.80
N ASP A 158 -8.35 -11.99 -8.80
CA ASP A 158 -7.98 -11.29 -10.02
C ASP A 158 -6.65 -11.82 -10.60
N VAL A 159 -5.64 -12.09 -9.77
CA VAL A 159 -4.35 -12.68 -10.17
C VAL A 159 -4.54 -14.10 -10.73
N VAL A 160 -5.27 -14.95 -10.03
CA VAL A 160 -5.56 -16.31 -10.49
C VAL A 160 -6.27 -16.28 -11.84
N LYS A 161 -7.32 -15.47 -11.98
CA LYS A 161 -8.13 -15.38 -13.20
C LYS A 161 -7.36 -14.76 -14.38
N THR A 162 -6.61 -13.67 -14.13
CA THR A 162 -6.00 -12.86 -15.19
C THR A 162 -4.64 -13.39 -15.61
N LEU A 163 -3.84 -13.86 -14.66
CA LEU A 163 -2.48 -14.35 -14.91
C LEU A 163 -2.41 -15.87 -15.07
N GLY A 164 -3.44 -16.62 -14.65
CA GLY A 164 -3.44 -18.08 -14.69
C GLY A 164 -2.43 -18.70 -13.72
N ILE A 165 -2.13 -18.03 -12.60
CA ILE A 165 -1.27 -18.57 -11.55
C ILE A 165 -2.10 -19.53 -10.71
N ASP A 166 -1.51 -20.70 -10.36
CA ASP A 166 -2.15 -21.69 -9.51
C ASP A 166 -2.61 -21.07 -8.19
N PRO A 167 -3.90 -21.22 -7.80
CA PRO A 167 -4.44 -20.69 -6.55
C PRO A 167 -3.67 -21.11 -5.29
N GLU A 168 -3.05 -22.30 -5.28
CA GLU A 168 -2.27 -22.81 -4.15
C GLU A 168 -0.96 -22.03 -3.94
N ARG A 169 -0.46 -21.36 -4.98
CA ARG A 169 0.74 -20.53 -4.92
C ARG A 169 0.44 -19.07 -4.58
N VAL A 170 -0.84 -18.67 -4.50
CA VAL A 170 -1.22 -17.28 -4.25
C VAL A 170 -1.74 -17.12 -2.82
N HIS A 171 -0.98 -16.41 -1.99
CA HIS A 171 -1.24 -16.22 -0.56
C HIS A 171 -1.67 -14.78 -0.28
N VAL A 172 -2.76 -14.64 0.49
CA VAL A 172 -3.28 -13.31 0.88
C VAL A 172 -2.54 -12.84 2.13
N ALA A 173 -1.87 -11.70 2.01
CA ALA A 173 -1.15 -11.02 3.08
C ALA A 173 -1.62 -9.55 3.15
N PRO A 174 -2.76 -9.27 3.78
CA PRO A 174 -3.30 -7.92 3.87
C PRO A 174 -2.36 -7.01 4.64
N PRO A 175 -2.18 -5.74 4.20
CA PRO A 175 -1.29 -4.81 4.87
C PRO A 175 -1.70 -4.59 6.33
N GLY A 176 -0.71 -4.43 7.20
CA GLY A 176 -0.91 -4.06 8.59
C GLY A 176 -1.10 -2.55 8.77
N VAL A 177 -1.64 -2.17 9.90
CA VAL A 177 -1.74 -0.78 10.36
C VAL A 177 -0.46 -0.40 11.10
N GLY A 178 0.07 0.80 10.84
CA GLY A 178 1.24 1.35 11.54
C GLY A 178 0.92 1.71 12.99
N SER A 179 1.91 1.61 13.88
CA SER A 179 1.74 1.85 15.33
C SER A 179 1.32 3.27 15.70
N ALA A 180 1.52 4.26 14.84
CA ALA A 180 1.07 5.65 15.03
C ALA A 180 -0.45 5.78 14.98
N PHE A 181 -1.13 4.90 14.24
CA PHE A 181 -2.58 4.95 14.01
C PHE A 181 -3.34 4.26 15.15
N THR A 182 -3.61 5.02 16.19
CA THR A 182 -4.36 4.60 17.38
C THR A 182 -5.50 5.58 17.66
N PRO A 183 -6.57 5.15 18.36
CA PRO A 183 -7.69 6.02 18.66
C PRO A 183 -7.37 7.07 19.72
N ASP A 184 -6.24 6.93 20.41
CA ASP A 184 -5.78 7.78 21.49
C ASP A 184 -4.65 8.71 21.04
N GLY A 185 -4.59 9.90 21.61
CA GLY A 185 -3.57 10.92 21.34
C GLY A 185 -4.14 12.23 20.79
N GLU A 186 -3.23 13.13 20.41
CA GLU A 186 -3.59 14.46 19.92
C GLU A 186 -4.42 14.38 18.62
N ARG A 187 -5.32 15.36 18.46
CA ARG A 187 -6.14 15.54 17.26
C ARG A 187 -5.70 16.80 16.54
N ALA A 188 -5.66 16.75 15.21
CA ALA A 188 -5.48 17.97 14.43
C ALA A 188 -6.77 18.82 14.49
N ASP A 189 -6.59 20.15 14.58
CA ASP A 189 -7.64 21.13 14.44
C ASP A 189 -7.35 21.96 13.18
N LEU A 190 -8.30 21.99 12.25
CA LEU A 190 -8.21 22.77 11.01
C LEU A 190 -9.13 24.01 11.02
N GLY A 191 -9.64 24.38 12.20
CA GLY A 191 -10.56 25.51 12.36
C GLY A 191 -12.01 25.17 12.07
N GLY A 192 -12.38 23.90 12.07
CA GLY A 192 -13.73 23.39 11.88
C GLY A 192 -13.78 21.90 11.61
N ASP A 193 -14.98 21.34 11.60
CA ASP A 193 -15.19 19.94 11.24
C ASP A 193 -14.74 19.69 9.80
N TYR A 194 -14.03 18.59 9.57
CA TYR A 194 -13.51 18.27 8.24
C TYR A 194 -13.67 16.81 7.83
N VAL A 195 -13.84 16.62 6.54
CA VAL A 195 -13.67 15.35 5.85
C VAL A 195 -12.22 15.24 5.41
N LEU A 196 -11.53 14.16 5.80
CA LEU A 196 -10.17 13.88 5.37
C LEU A 196 -10.17 12.88 4.21
N THR A 197 -9.38 13.14 3.19
CA THR A 197 -9.02 12.13 2.18
C THR A 197 -7.51 11.99 2.09
N VAL A 198 -7.03 10.75 1.97
CA VAL A 198 -5.59 10.43 1.90
C VAL A 198 -5.31 9.70 0.60
N ALA A 199 -4.69 10.40 -0.34
CA ALA A 199 -4.44 9.86 -1.67
C ALA A 199 -3.37 10.63 -2.43
N THR A 200 -2.57 9.94 -3.23
CA THR A 200 -1.81 10.60 -4.32
C THR A 200 -2.81 11.20 -5.32
N LEU A 201 -2.54 12.40 -5.81
CA LEU A 201 -3.42 13.10 -6.75
C LEU A 201 -3.31 12.45 -8.16
N GLU A 202 -4.10 11.43 -8.39
CA GLU A 202 -4.17 10.67 -9.65
C GLU A 202 -5.62 10.34 -10.00
N PRO A 203 -5.98 10.16 -11.30
CA PRO A 203 -7.37 9.97 -11.74
C PRO A 203 -8.08 8.79 -11.06
N ARG A 204 -7.37 7.70 -10.80
CA ARG A 204 -7.91 6.52 -10.12
C ARG A 204 -8.44 6.81 -8.71
N LYS A 205 -7.83 7.77 -8.02
CA LYS A 205 -8.23 8.19 -6.66
C LYS A 205 -9.51 9.02 -6.63
N ASN A 206 -9.98 9.49 -7.79
CA ASN A 206 -11.31 10.05 -7.98
C ASN A 206 -11.67 11.22 -7.02
N LEU A 207 -10.72 12.10 -6.74
CA LEU A 207 -10.94 13.22 -5.82
C LEU A 207 -11.94 14.26 -6.34
N ASP A 208 -12.21 14.28 -7.64
CA ASP A 208 -13.20 15.17 -8.25
C ASP A 208 -14.62 14.92 -7.73
N VAL A 209 -14.96 13.66 -7.40
CA VAL A 209 -16.28 13.37 -6.80
C VAL A 209 -16.39 13.99 -5.42
N LEU A 210 -15.30 14.02 -4.64
CA LEU A 210 -15.30 14.67 -3.33
C LEU A 210 -15.38 16.19 -3.43
N ALA A 211 -14.70 16.80 -4.41
CA ALA A 211 -14.81 18.24 -4.65
C ALA A 211 -16.27 18.63 -5.00
N ARG A 212 -16.94 17.83 -5.84
CA ARG A 212 -18.37 18.02 -6.14
C ARG A 212 -19.27 17.76 -4.93
N ALA A 213 -19.02 16.71 -4.15
CA ALA A 213 -19.76 16.42 -2.94
C ALA A 213 -19.59 17.54 -1.88
N HIS A 214 -18.37 18.09 -1.74
CA HIS A 214 -18.09 19.22 -0.87
C HIS A 214 -18.91 20.45 -1.25
N ALA A 215 -19.07 20.74 -2.54
CA ALA A 215 -19.92 21.83 -3.02
C ALA A 215 -21.39 21.60 -2.63
N VAL A 216 -21.89 20.37 -2.68
CA VAL A 216 -23.27 20.02 -2.23
C VAL A 216 -23.44 20.20 -0.73
N LEU A 217 -22.39 20.05 0.07
CA LEU A 217 -22.39 20.18 1.53
C LEU A 217 -22.38 21.63 2.02
N GLU A 218 -22.27 22.63 1.13
CA GLU A 218 -22.42 24.06 1.39
C GLU A 218 -21.64 24.56 2.64
N GLY A 219 -20.39 24.09 2.79
CA GLY A 219 -19.51 24.51 3.88
C GLY A 219 -19.74 23.80 5.23
N ARG A 220 -20.57 22.76 5.28
CA ARG A 220 -20.77 21.96 6.50
C ARG A 220 -19.49 21.34 7.04
N PHE A 221 -18.57 20.95 6.16
CA PHE A 221 -17.25 20.43 6.48
C PHE A 221 -16.20 21.12 5.62
N LEU A 222 -14.99 21.27 6.13
CA LEU A 222 -13.83 21.46 5.29
C LEU A 222 -13.50 20.14 4.56
N LEU A 223 -12.91 20.21 3.38
CA LEU A 223 -12.33 19.06 2.71
C LEU A 223 -10.81 19.10 2.82
N ALA A 224 -10.25 18.28 3.70
CA ALA A 224 -8.80 18.16 3.89
C ALA A 224 -8.22 17.07 2.98
N VAL A 225 -7.25 17.42 2.14
CA VAL A 225 -6.62 16.53 1.17
C VAL A 225 -5.17 16.31 1.53
N ALA A 226 -4.83 15.12 2.04
CA ALA A 226 -3.48 14.70 2.35
C ALA A 226 -2.94 13.79 1.24
N GLY A 227 -1.78 14.14 0.69
CA GLY A 227 -1.11 13.38 -0.35
C GLY A 227 -0.31 14.23 -1.29
N GLY A 228 0.63 13.62 -1.98
CA GLY A 228 1.49 14.30 -2.93
C GLY A 228 0.88 14.37 -4.33
N ARG A 229 1.49 15.20 -5.17
CA ARG A 229 1.15 15.27 -6.59
C ARG A 229 1.45 13.93 -7.26
N GLY A 230 0.47 13.42 -8.00
CA GLY A 230 0.59 12.22 -8.81
C GLY A 230 0.74 12.54 -10.29
N TRP A 231 0.14 11.73 -11.13
CA TRP A 231 0.17 11.85 -12.59
C TRP A 231 -1.24 12.01 -13.15
N GLY A 232 -1.31 12.35 -14.44
CA GLY A 232 -2.57 12.58 -15.14
C GLY A 232 -3.18 13.95 -14.84
N GLU A 233 -4.45 14.09 -15.18
CA GLU A 233 -5.22 15.29 -14.91
C GLU A 233 -5.36 15.47 -13.39
N GLN A 234 -5.10 16.69 -12.92
CA GLN A 234 -5.18 16.98 -11.49
C GLN A 234 -6.61 17.39 -11.13
N PRO A 235 -7.14 16.91 -9.99
CA PRO A 235 -8.46 17.30 -9.55
C PRO A 235 -8.54 18.80 -9.23
N ALA A 236 -9.70 19.41 -9.48
CA ALA A 236 -9.96 20.82 -9.15
C ALA A 236 -10.18 20.98 -7.63
N LEU A 237 -9.10 21.27 -6.91
CA LEU A 237 -9.08 21.38 -5.43
C LEU A 237 -8.79 22.81 -4.94
N ASP A 238 -9.12 23.83 -5.74
CA ASP A 238 -8.84 25.23 -5.41
C ASP A 238 -10.11 25.99 -4.93
N ALA A 239 -11.20 25.26 -4.63
CA ALA A 239 -12.45 25.87 -4.12
C ALA A 239 -12.33 26.27 -2.63
N PRO A 240 -13.07 27.29 -2.16
CA PRO A 240 -13.14 27.66 -0.75
C PRO A 240 -13.53 26.47 0.13
N GLY A 241 -12.89 26.33 1.28
CA GLY A 241 -13.12 25.21 2.20
C GLY A 241 -12.37 23.91 1.84
N ILE A 242 -11.59 23.88 0.76
CA ILE A 242 -10.69 22.77 0.43
C ILE A 242 -9.26 23.12 0.89
N VAL A 243 -8.69 22.28 1.75
CA VAL A 243 -7.36 22.47 2.34
C VAL A 243 -6.42 21.36 1.86
N ARG A 244 -5.33 21.75 1.18
CA ARG A 244 -4.29 20.80 0.72
C ARG A 244 -3.18 20.72 1.76
N LEU A 245 -2.98 19.53 2.31
CA LEU A 245 -2.04 19.28 3.43
C LEU A 245 -0.68 18.75 2.97
N GLY A 246 -0.49 18.51 1.66
CA GLY A 246 0.73 17.88 1.19
C GLY A 246 0.91 16.46 1.70
N ARG A 247 2.15 16.08 2.03
CA ARG A 247 2.50 14.74 2.53
C ARG A 247 2.85 14.82 4.02
N PRO A 248 1.89 14.60 4.92
CA PRO A 248 2.18 14.55 6.35
C PRO A 248 3.02 13.32 6.71
N SER A 249 3.77 13.39 7.81
CA SER A 249 4.36 12.23 8.49
C SER A 249 3.26 11.31 9.03
N ASP A 250 3.61 10.09 9.49
CA ASP A 250 2.63 9.18 10.07
C ASP A 250 2.01 9.75 11.34
N GLU A 251 2.80 10.43 12.15
CA GLU A 251 2.33 11.09 13.37
C GLU A 251 1.36 12.22 13.08
N GLU A 252 1.69 13.07 12.09
CA GLU A 252 0.80 14.13 11.62
C GLU A 252 -0.48 13.55 11.00
N LEU A 253 -0.36 12.50 10.19
CA LEU A 253 -1.49 11.83 9.56
C LEU A 253 -2.40 11.18 10.61
N ALA A 254 -1.82 10.57 11.66
CA ALA A 254 -2.59 10.02 12.77
C ALA A 254 -3.39 11.09 13.53
N ARG A 255 -2.81 12.29 13.75
CA ARG A 255 -3.54 13.45 14.32
C ARG A 255 -4.68 13.89 13.39
N LEU A 256 -4.43 13.92 12.08
CA LEU A 256 -5.44 14.26 11.07
C LEU A 256 -6.59 13.25 11.05
N TYR A 257 -6.27 11.95 11.10
CA TYR A 257 -7.32 10.93 11.20
C TYR A 257 -8.17 11.13 12.47
N ARG A 258 -7.55 11.26 13.64
CA ARG A 258 -8.26 11.42 14.91
C ARG A 258 -9.14 12.68 14.97
N GLY A 259 -8.69 13.76 14.32
CA GLY A 259 -9.42 15.05 14.26
C GLY A 259 -10.54 15.07 13.22
N ALA A 260 -10.48 14.25 12.19
CA ALA A 260 -11.46 14.22 11.11
C ALA A 260 -12.85 13.78 11.62
N ALA A 261 -13.90 14.45 11.15
CA ALA A 261 -15.28 14.01 11.35
C ALA A 261 -15.53 12.67 10.64
N VAL A 262 -15.01 12.55 9.40
CA VAL A 262 -15.13 11.37 8.52
C VAL A 262 -13.91 11.29 7.62
N VAL A 263 -13.49 10.08 7.28
CA VAL A 263 -12.52 9.83 6.19
C VAL A 263 -13.27 9.40 4.95
N ALA A 264 -12.97 10.04 3.82
CA ALA A 264 -13.50 9.72 2.51
C ALA A 264 -12.45 9.02 1.64
N TYR A 265 -12.78 7.85 1.09
CA TYR A 265 -11.89 7.09 0.21
C TYR A 265 -12.58 6.75 -1.11
N PRO A 266 -12.60 7.68 -2.08
CA PRO A 266 -13.41 7.59 -3.29
C PRO A 266 -12.79 6.79 -4.43
N SER A 267 -11.68 6.10 -4.19
CA SER A 267 -10.93 5.39 -5.22
C SER A 267 -11.82 4.46 -6.06
N ARG A 268 -11.61 4.48 -7.36
CA ARG A 268 -12.33 3.62 -8.31
C ARG A 268 -11.88 2.17 -8.25
N PHE A 269 -10.64 1.94 -7.85
CA PHE A 269 -10.04 0.61 -7.76
C PHE A 269 -8.82 0.64 -6.84
N GLU A 270 -8.65 -0.41 -6.02
CA GLU A 270 -7.51 -0.59 -5.11
C GLU A 270 -7.06 -2.05 -5.05
N GLY A 271 -5.82 -2.28 -4.58
CA GLY A 271 -5.39 -3.61 -4.16
C GLY A 271 -5.96 -4.01 -2.79
N PHE A 272 -6.20 -3.00 -1.91
CA PHE A 272 -6.75 -3.20 -0.56
C PHE A 272 -7.45 -1.95 -0.02
N GLY A 273 -6.74 -0.80 0.10
CA GLY A 273 -7.26 0.42 0.71
C GLY A 273 -6.72 0.67 2.12
N ILE A 274 -5.40 0.73 2.27
CA ILE A 274 -4.71 0.97 3.57
C ILE A 274 -5.31 2.17 4.34
N PRO A 275 -5.58 3.34 3.73
CA PRO A 275 -6.16 4.47 4.45
C PRO A 275 -7.50 4.19 5.14
N ILE A 276 -8.28 3.22 4.68
CA ILE A 276 -9.54 2.81 5.30
C ILE A 276 -9.28 2.22 6.69
N VAL A 277 -8.36 1.27 6.78
CA VAL A 277 -8.04 0.60 8.04
C VAL A 277 -7.23 1.49 8.99
N GLU A 278 -6.38 2.40 8.48
CA GLU A 278 -5.67 3.42 9.27
C GLU A 278 -6.66 4.39 9.94
N ALA A 279 -7.66 4.88 9.18
CA ALA A 279 -8.73 5.72 9.71
C ALA A 279 -9.53 5.00 10.78
N MET A 280 -9.93 3.75 10.54
CA MET A 280 -10.66 2.93 11.51
C MET A 280 -9.84 2.66 12.77
N ALA A 281 -8.56 2.37 12.66
CA ALA A 281 -7.64 2.19 13.78
C ALA A 281 -7.52 3.48 14.61
N SER A 282 -7.52 4.64 13.95
CA SER A 282 -7.53 5.96 14.59
C SER A 282 -8.90 6.37 15.16
N GLY A 283 -9.91 5.49 15.06
CA GLY A 283 -11.25 5.70 15.58
C GLY A 283 -12.11 6.69 14.77
N THR A 284 -11.86 6.79 13.47
CA THR A 284 -12.59 7.70 12.59
C THR A 284 -13.51 6.92 11.66
N PRO A 285 -14.80 7.31 11.52
CA PRO A 285 -15.70 6.71 10.55
C PRO A 285 -15.19 6.88 9.12
N VAL A 286 -15.53 5.93 8.27
CA VAL A 286 -15.09 5.91 6.88
C VAL A 286 -16.26 5.81 5.92
N VAL A 287 -16.21 6.59 4.85
CA VAL A 287 -16.99 6.38 3.64
C VAL A 287 -16.03 5.95 2.53
N ALA A 288 -16.29 4.82 1.92
CA ALA A 288 -15.48 4.27 0.83
C ALA A 288 -16.33 4.06 -0.42
N SER A 289 -15.69 4.12 -1.58
CA SER A 289 -16.33 3.76 -2.84
C SER A 289 -16.92 2.33 -2.79
N SER A 290 -18.04 2.11 -3.44
CA SER A 290 -18.74 0.81 -3.49
C SER A 290 -18.05 -0.26 -4.33
N HIS A 291 -16.83 -0.01 -4.84
CA HIS A 291 -16.09 -1.00 -5.61
C HIS A 291 -15.61 -2.18 -4.73
N PRO A 292 -15.80 -3.46 -5.18
CA PRO A 292 -15.50 -4.64 -4.38
C PRO A 292 -14.04 -4.81 -3.94
N SER A 293 -13.09 -4.16 -4.60
CA SER A 293 -11.67 -4.21 -4.22
C SER A 293 -11.36 -3.61 -2.84
N MET A 294 -12.31 -2.90 -2.26
CA MET A 294 -12.19 -2.30 -0.92
C MET A 294 -13.07 -2.99 0.14
N ASP A 295 -13.81 -4.06 -0.21
CA ASP A 295 -14.74 -4.71 0.71
C ASP A 295 -14.03 -5.29 1.94
N GLU A 296 -12.84 -5.84 1.75
CA GLU A 296 -12.05 -6.44 2.83
C GLU A 296 -11.57 -5.38 3.83
N ALA A 297 -11.07 -4.25 3.35
CA ALA A 297 -10.68 -3.12 4.20
C ALA A 297 -11.90 -2.44 4.85
N ALA A 298 -13.00 -2.32 4.12
CA ALA A 298 -14.23 -1.69 4.60
C ALA A 298 -14.98 -2.53 5.65
N GLY A 299 -14.88 -3.85 5.58
CA GLY A 299 -15.36 -4.80 6.60
C GLY A 299 -16.86 -4.74 6.90
N GLY A 300 -17.69 -4.22 6.00
CA GLY A 300 -19.12 -3.98 6.27
C GLY A 300 -19.37 -2.92 7.34
N ILE A 301 -18.38 -2.09 7.67
CA ILE A 301 -18.44 -1.02 8.68
C ILE A 301 -18.37 0.35 8.02
N ALA A 302 -17.47 0.55 7.05
CA ALA A 302 -17.47 1.76 6.25
C ALA A 302 -18.79 1.90 5.48
N LEU A 303 -19.36 3.11 5.48
CA LEU A 303 -20.44 3.41 4.55
C LEU A 303 -19.91 3.38 3.12
N ARG A 304 -20.80 3.07 2.17
CA ARG A 304 -20.40 2.90 0.78
C ARG A 304 -21.16 3.89 -0.10
N ALA A 305 -20.44 4.52 -1.03
CA ALA A 305 -21.04 5.43 -2.00
C ALA A 305 -20.61 5.09 -3.42
N ASP A 306 -21.47 5.33 -4.39
CA ASP A 306 -21.15 5.17 -5.81
C ASP A 306 -20.01 6.13 -6.19
N PRO A 307 -18.92 5.66 -6.80
CA PRO A 307 -17.80 6.52 -7.16
C PRO A 307 -18.14 7.66 -8.12
N ASP A 308 -19.28 7.62 -8.80
CA ASP A 308 -19.69 8.63 -9.78
C ASP A 308 -20.77 9.59 -9.26
N ASP A 309 -21.42 9.29 -8.11
CA ASP A 309 -22.53 10.05 -7.54
C ASP A 309 -22.08 10.95 -6.37
N ALA A 310 -21.84 12.24 -6.65
CA ALA A 310 -21.45 13.23 -5.64
C ALA A 310 -22.54 13.47 -4.59
N GLY A 311 -23.82 13.33 -4.94
CA GLY A 311 -24.93 13.45 -4.00
C GLY A 311 -24.94 12.30 -2.99
N ALA A 312 -24.74 11.06 -3.45
CA ALA A 312 -24.59 9.88 -2.60
C ALA A 312 -23.39 10.03 -1.64
N TRP A 313 -22.27 10.60 -2.11
CA TRP A 313 -21.13 10.91 -1.25
C TRP A 313 -21.48 11.93 -0.17
N ALA A 314 -22.16 13.04 -0.53
CA ALA A 314 -22.57 14.06 0.44
C ALA A 314 -23.47 13.48 1.54
N VAL A 315 -24.46 12.67 1.16
CA VAL A 315 -25.36 11.98 2.11
C VAL A 315 -24.58 11.03 3.02
N ALA A 316 -23.74 10.16 2.45
CA ALA A 316 -22.97 9.18 3.20
C ALA A 316 -21.98 9.83 4.18
N LEU A 317 -21.35 10.95 3.82
CA LEU A 317 -20.44 11.69 4.69
C LEU A 317 -21.17 12.27 5.91
N VAL A 318 -22.34 12.86 5.71
CA VAL A 318 -23.17 13.37 6.80
C VAL A 318 -23.65 12.23 7.71
N GLU A 319 -24.10 11.12 7.13
CA GLU A 319 -24.54 9.95 7.89
C GLU A 319 -23.40 9.35 8.70
N ALA A 320 -22.22 9.17 8.10
CA ALA A 320 -21.05 8.61 8.78
C ALA A 320 -20.62 9.48 9.97
N ALA A 321 -20.62 10.81 9.81
CA ALA A 321 -20.32 11.76 10.88
C ALA A 321 -21.33 11.65 12.02
N ALA A 322 -22.64 11.58 11.71
CA ALA A 322 -23.71 11.45 12.70
C ALA A 322 -23.66 10.12 13.46
N ARG A 323 -23.18 9.06 12.84
CA ARG A 323 -23.07 7.71 13.43
C ARG A 323 -21.70 7.43 14.03
N ARG A 324 -20.87 8.45 14.29
CA ARG A 324 -19.51 8.30 14.80
C ARG A 324 -19.41 7.38 16.01
N ASP A 325 -20.28 7.56 17.01
CA ASP A 325 -20.23 6.79 18.26
C ASP A 325 -20.55 5.30 18.05
N GLU A 326 -21.40 4.99 17.07
CA GLU A 326 -21.69 3.60 16.65
C GLU A 326 -20.52 2.99 15.85
N LEU A 327 -20.03 3.73 14.86
CA LEU A 327 -19.05 3.22 13.90
C LEU A 327 -17.63 3.12 14.47
N ARG A 328 -17.26 4.03 15.38
CA ARG A 328 -15.92 4.09 15.98
C ARG A 328 -15.48 2.77 16.63
N PRO A 329 -16.19 2.18 17.61
CA PRO A 329 -15.74 0.95 18.26
C PRO A 329 -15.66 -0.23 17.28
N ARG A 330 -16.59 -0.32 16.34
CA ARG A 330 -16.62 -1.36 15.31
C ARG A 330 -15.44 -1.25 14.35
N GLY A 331 -15.08 -0.02 13.94
CA GLY A 331 -13.94 0.25 13.09
C GLY A 331 -12.61 -0.11 13.77
N ILE A 332 -12.44 0.28 15.03
CA ILE A 332 -11.24 -0.07 15.82
C ILE A 332 -11.08 -1.58 15.92
N GLU A 333 -12.15 -2.30 16.25
CA GLU A 333 -12.11 -3.77 16.37
C GLU A 333 -11.77 -4.43 15.03
N HIS A 334 -12.35 -3.95 13.93
CA HIS A 334 -12.03 -4.45 12.60
C HIS A 334 -10.56 -4.23 12.23
N ALA A 335 -10.04 -3.03 12.50
CA ALA A 335 -8.66 -2.67 12.16
C ALA A 335 -7.61 -3.52 12.92
N ARG A 336 -7.91 -4.01 14.12
CA ARG A 336 -7.03 -4.91 14.91
C ARG A 336 -6.68 -6.21 14.18
N ARG A 337 -7.44 -6.59 13.19
CA ARG A 337 -7.18 -7.78 12.36
C ARG A 337 -5.99 -7.60 11.43
N PHE A 338 -5.61 -6.35 11.13
CA PHE A 338 -4.59 -5.99 10.16
C PHE A 338 -3.30 -5.58 10.87
N THR A 339 -2.39 -6.53 11.03
CA THR A 339 -1.10 -6.31 11.69
C THR A 339 0.07 -6.74 10.80
N TRP A 340 1.17 -6.04 10.90
CA TRP A 340 2.39 -6.41 10.17
C TRP A 340 2.95 -7.76 10.62
N SER A 341 2.80 -8.13 11.90
CA SER A 341 3.21 -9.46 12.39
C SER A 341 2.49 -10.59 11.64
N ARG A 342 1.18 -10.45 11.39
CA ARG A 342 0.43 -11.43 10.59
C ARG A 342 0.93 -11.52 9.14
N VAL A 343 1.37 -10.40 8.55
CA VAL A 343 2.00 -10.41 7.22
C VAL A 343 3.27 -11.26 7.27
N GLY A 344 4.17 -10.99 8.23
CA GLY A 344 5.41 -11.75 8.41
C GLY A 344 5.19 -13.24 8.64
N GLU A 345 4.27 -13.59 9.54
CA GLU A 345 3.87 -14.98 9.80
C GLU A 345 3.32 -15.69 8.55
N THR A 346 2.50 -14.98 7.76
CA THR A 346 1.94 -15.53 6.51
C THR A 346 3.04 -15.79 5.50
N MET A 347 4.00 -14.86 5.39
CA MET A 347 5.15 -15.01 4.48
C MET A 347 6.03 -16.19 4.90
N LEU A 348 6.38 -16.30 6.19
CA LEU A 348 7.20 -17.41 6.69
C LEU A 348 6.54 -18.76 6.45
N ARG A 349 5.27 -18.92 6.86
CA ARG A 349 4.52 -20.18 6.64
C ARG A 349 4.46 -20.59 5.17
N ALA A 350 4.22 -19.64 4.26
CA ALA A 350 4.16 -19.93 2.83
C ALA A 350 5.51 -20.38 2.26
N TRP A 351 6.62 -19.81 2.75
CA TRP A 351 7.95 -20.22 2.32
C TRP A 351 8.39 -21.54 2.97
N GLU A 352 8.04 -21.80 4.22
CA GLU A 352 8.30 -23.08 4.89
C GLU A 352 7.57 -24.24 4.22
N ALA A 353 6.32 -24.04 3.83
CA ALA A 353 5.54 -25.05 3.09
C ALA A 353 6.07 -25.32 1.67
N GLY A 354 6.81 -24.39 1.08
CA GLY A 354 7.41 -24.52 -0.26
C GLY A 354 8.82 -25.13 -0.28
N ARG A 355 9.40 -25.45 0.89
CA ARG A 355 10.72 -26.12 1.01
C ARG A 355 10.60 -27.61 0.87
#